data_8bb66fd6484e19f1023f38b98b6c1758
#
_entry.id   8bb66fd6484e19f1023f38b98b6c1758
#
_cell.length_a   1.000
_cell.length_b   1.000
_cell.length_c   1.000
_cell.angle_alpha   90.00
_cell.angle_beta   90.00
_cell.angle_gamma   90.00
#
_symmetry.space_group_name_H-M   'P 1'
#
loop_
_entity.id
_entity.type
_entity.pdbx_description
1 polymer ?
#
loop_
_entity_poly.entity_id
_entity_poly.type
_entity_poly.pdbx_seq_one_letter_code
_entity_poly.pdbx_strand_id
1 'polypeptide(L)'
;MTSMVTHFHLASDIVTKSVNLIIRASFLLALILSTEYLTASDLDYKYETKSVTSLGDAADDPAIWFNQSNPTESLIFGTDKRKGIHVYDIYGNELAFSKQGATNNVDLRVINEYVHVVVSNRTLSTLDYWIFPEENLFNYFKTVTSDPFSEDVMHHNLKANMNVYGVCMGIVDGKPYAALTEEEGATIQLWDLTSKQVIN
;
A
#
# COMPACT_ATOMS: atom_id res chain seq x y z
N MET A 1 -12.32 72.24 39.19
CA MET A 1 -11.40 71.74 38.09
C MET A 1 -11.24 70.23 38.02
N THR A 2 -11.77 69.44 38.92
CA THR A 2 -11.58 67.96 39.04
C THR A 2 -12.55 67.15 38.19
N SER A 3 -13.68 67.67 37.72
CA SER A 3 -14.73 66.91 37.00
C SER A 3 -14.43 66.73 35.50
N MET A 4 -13.64 67.54 34.88
CA MET A 4 -13.41 67.54 33.44
C MET A 4 -12.31 66.53 33.03
N VAL A 5 -11.36 66.26 33.93
CA VAL A 5 -10.23 65.29 33.70
C VAL A 5 -10.70 63.81 33.78
N THR A 6 -11.67 63.53 34.66
CA THR A 6 -12.23 62.16 34.80
C THR A 6 -13.04 61.74 33.61
N HIS A 7 -13.75 62.61 32.93
CA HIS A 7 -14.49 62.32 31.72
C HIS A 7 -13.59 62.09 30.51
N PHE A 8 -12.44 62.75 30.40
CA PHE A 8 -11.48 62.44 29.32
C PHE A 8 -10.79 61.08 29.44
N HIS A 9 -10.48 60.69 30.66
CA HIS A 9 -9.88 59.31 30.87
C HIS A 9 -10.86 58.22 30.59
N LEU A 10 -12.13 58.39 31.00
CA LEU A 10 -13.14 57.36 30.74
C LEU A 10 -13.44 57.20 29.26
N ALA A 11 -13.48 58.29 28.49
CA ALA A 11 -13.68 58.26 27.04
C ALA A 11 -12.49 57.60 26.31
N SER A 12 -11.26 57.91 26.74
CA SER A 12 -10.04 57.28 26.18
C SER A 12 -10.01 55.79 26.41
N ASP A 13 -10.37 55.32 27.60
CA ASP A 13 -10.40 53.87 27.93
C ASP A 13 -11.47 53.12 27.14
N ILE A 14 -12.64 53.72 26.92
CA ILE A 14 -13.70 53.12 26.12
C ILE A 14 -13.28 52.97 24.66
N VAL A 15 -12.68 54.02 24.09
CA VAL A 15 -12.19 53.99 22.71
C VAL A 15 -11.08 52.94 22.54
N THR A 16 -10.13 52.88 23.47
CA THR A 16 -9.03 51.91 23.41
C THR A 16 -9.54 50.46 23.52
N LYS A 17 -10.50 50.17 24.39
CA LYS A 17 -11.13 48.85 24.53
C LYS A 17 -11.91 48.45 23.28
N SER A 18 -12.65 49.42 22.68
CA SER A 18 -13.41 49.15 21.44
C SER A 18 -12.50 48.89 20.25
N VAL A 19 -11.41 49.63 20.08
CA VAL A 19 -10.41 49.40 19.03
C VAL A 19 -9.74 48.02 19.20
N ASN A 20 -9.33 47.67 20.42
CA ASN A 20 -8.75 46.33 20.68
C ASN A 20 -9.73 45.20 20.43
N LEU A 21 -11.02 45.36 20.70
CA LEU A 21 -12.06 44.39 20.41
C LEU A 21 -12.24 44.19 18.89
N ILE A 22 -12.25 45.27 18.13
CA ILE A 22 -12.36 45.24 16.67
C ILE A 22 -11.13 44.56 16.06
N ILE A 23 -9.91 44.87 16.51
CA ILE A 23 -8.68 44.24 16.02
C ILE A 23 -8.71 42.72 16.31
N ARG A 24 -9.12 42.32 17.50
CA ARG A 24 -9.23 40.89 17.86
C ARG A 24 -10.29 40.18 17.03
N ALA A 25 -11.44 40.81 16.79
CA ALA A 25 -12.51 40.22 15.96
C ALA A 25 -12.07 40.11 14.49
N SER A 26 -11.35 41.09 13.96
CA SER A 26 -10.80 41.08 12.61
C SER A 26 -9.72 40.00 12.46
N PHE A 27 -8.89 39.76 13.46
CA PHE A 27 -7.88 38.72 13.47
C PHE A 27 -8.52 37.32 13.52
N LEU A 28 -9.57 37.14 14.33
CA LEU A 28 -10.33 35.89 14.37
C LEU A 28 -11.04 35.61 13.03
N LEU A 29 -11.63 36.63 12.42
CA LEU A 29 -12.29 36.51 11.12
C LEU A 29 -11.29 36.17 10.00
N ALA A 30 -10.10 36.78 10.02
CA ALA A 30 -9.03 36.47 9.09
C ALA A 30 -8.53 35.02 9.26
N LEU A 31 -8.45 34.52 10.50
CA LEU A 31 -8.07 33.13 10.77
C LEU A 31 -9.12 32.11 10.26
N ILE A 32 -10.40 32.46 10.34
CA ILE A 32 -11.51 31.63 9.85
C ILE A 32 -11.58 31.65 8.31
N LEU A 33 -11.22 32.77 7.69
CA LEU A 33 -11.21 32.90 6.22
C LEU A 33 -9.96 32.33 5.57
N SER A 34 -8.90 32.04 6.34
CA SER A 34 -7.67 31.40 5.85
C SER A 34 -7.67 29.87 6.00
N THR A 35 -8.76 29.25 6.44
CA THR A 35 -8.93 27.80 6.23
C THR A 35 -9.15 27.57 4.75
N GLU A 36 -8.06 27.50 4.00
CA GLU A 36 -8.09 26.85 2.71
C GLU A 36 -8.59 25.44 2.97
N TYR A 37 -9.78 25.14 2.52
CA TYR A 37 -10.25 23.78 2.43
C TYR A 37 -9.27 23.09 1.47
N LEU A 38 -8.33 22.31 2.00
CA LEU A 38 -7.67 21.27 1.25
C LEU A 38 -8.78 20.29 0.81
N THR A 39 -9.45 20.63 -0.27
CA THR A 39 -10.23 19.65 -1.00
C THR A 39 -9.21 18.67 -1.55
N ALA A 40 -9.23 17.44 -1.04
CA ALA A 40 -8.59 16.34 -1.74
C ALA A 40 -9.12 16.43 -3.19
N SER A 41 -8.24 16.72 -4.15
CA SER A 41 -8.63 16.62 -5.55
C SER A 41 -9.07 15.18 -5.75
N ASP A 42 -10.30 14.97 -6.20
CA ASP A 42 -10.70 13.68 -6.73
C ASP A 42 -9.69 13.32 -7.81
N LEU A 43 -8.78 12.37 -7.49
CA LEU A 43 -7.90 11.80 -8.49
C LEU A 43 -8.79 10.89 -9.32
N ASP A 44 -9.20 11.36 -10.50
CA ASP A 44 -9.85 10.52 -11.47
C ASP A 44 -8.91 9.35 -11.81
N TYR A 45 -9.31 8.13 -11.45
CA TYR A 45 -8.56 6.95 -11.89
C TYR A 45 -8.63 6.86 -13.41
N LYS A 46 -7.50 6.57 -14.02
CA LYS A 46 -7.41 6.48 -15.47
C LYS A 46 -7.78 5.09 -15.98
N TYR A 47 -7.46 4.08 -15.18
CA TYR A 47 -7.70 2.67 -15.49
C TYR A 47 -8.13 1.92 -14.22
N GLU A 48 -8.93 0.89 -14.40
CA GLU A 48 -9.39 -0.02 -13.37
C GLU A 48 -9.09 -1.45 -13.80
N THR A 49 -8.67 -2.31 -12.87
CA THR A 49 -8.46 -3.73 -13.17
C THR A 49 -9.78 -4.44 -13.39
N LYS A 50 -9.77 -5.47 -14.23
CA LYS A 50 -10.89 -6.41 -14.29
C LYS A 50 -11.17 -6.96 -12.89
N SER A 51 -12.43 -6.94 -12.49
CA SER A 51 -12.85 -7.46 -11.20
C SER A 51 -12.54 -8.94 -11.04
N VAL A 52 -12.12 -9.35 -9.84
CA VAL A 52 -11.99 -10.76 -9.49
C VAL A 52 -13.35 -11.47 -9.57
N THR A 53 -13.36 -12.77 -9.86
CA THR A 53 -14.61 -13.55 -10.00
C THR A 53 -15.19 -14.04 -8.69
N SER A 54 -14.47 -13.90 -7.59
CA SER A 54 -14.93 -14.24 -6.25
C SER A 54 -15.93 -13.21 -5.74
N LEU A 55 -16.95 -13.65 -5.01
CA LEU A 55 -17.98 -12.78 -4.47
C LEU A 55 -17.60 -12.22 -3.10
N GLY A 56 -18.15 -11.05 -2.77
CA GLY A 56 -17.96 -10.38 -1.48
C GLY A 56 -16.57 -9.76 -1.35
N ASP A 57 -16.04 -9.75 -0.15
CA ASP A 57 -14.71 -9.24 0.18
C ASP A 57 -13.61 -10.20 -0.32
N ALA A 58 -13.19 -10.04 -1.56
CA ALA A 58 -12.31 -10.97 -2.26
C ALA A 58 -11.04 -10.33 -2.81
N ALA A 59 -11.14 -9.22 -3.56
CA ALA A 59 -9.96 -8.46 -3.96
C ALA A 59 -9.33 -7.83 -2.71
N ASP A 60 -8.01 -7.98 -2.54
CA ASP A 60 -7.35 -7.55 -1.30
C ASP A 60 -6.16 -6.64 -1.58
N ASP A 61 -4.98 -7.20 -1.78
CA ASP A 61 -3.72 -6.46 -1.74
C ASP A 61 -3.03 -6.42 -3.11
N PRO A 62 -2.54 -5.26 -3.57
CA PRO A 62 -1.77 -5.13 -4.80
C PRO A 62 -0.29 -4.88 -4.54
N ALA A 63 0.57 -5.44 -5.41
CA ALA A 63 1.98 -5.06 -5.52
C ALA A 63 2.32 -4.71 -6.97
N ILE A 64 3.19 -3.73 -7.19
CA ILE A 64 3.52 -3.25 -8.53
C ILE A 64 4.99 -3.54 -8.84
N TRP A 65 5.23 -4.29 -9.91
CA TRP A 65 6.53 -4.31 -10.56
C TRP A 65 6.59 -3.18 -11.59
N PHE A 66 7.49 -2.24 -11.37
CA PHE A 66 7.70 -1.12 -12.26
C PHE A 66 8.83 -1.41 -13.25
N ASN A 67 8.49 -1.52 -14.54
CA ASN A 67 9.47 -1.68 -15.60
C ASN A 67 10.12 -0.31 -15.91
N GLN A 68 11.35 -0.10 -15.43
CA GLN A 68 12.08 1.16 -15.63
C GLN A 68 12.41 1.42 -17.11
N SER A 69 12.62 0.37 -17.90
CA SER A 69 12.98 0.47 -19.32
C SER A 69 11.78 0.78 -20.20
N ASN A 70 10.61 0.24 -19.86
CA ASN A 70 9.35 0.47 -20.55
C ASN A 70 8.19 0.53 -19.53
N PRO A 71 7.87 1.70 -18.96
CA PRO A 71 6.81 1.85 -17.95
C PRO A 71 5.44 1.32 -18.37
N THR A 72 5.16 1.25 -19.68
CA THR A 72 3.88 0.71 -20.19
C THR A 72 3.78 -0.81 -20.08
N GLU A 73 4.88 -1.49 -19.82
CA GLU A 73 4.98 -2.92 -19.59
C GLU A 73 5.15 -3.26 -18.09
N SER A 74 4.84 -2.33 -17.22
CA SER A 74 4.77 -2.61 -15.79
C SER A 74 3.60 -3.54 -15.46
N LEU A 75 3.70 -4.29 -14.36
CA LEU A 75 2.72 -5.30 -13.94
C LEU A 75 2.15 -4.99 -12.57
N ILE A 76 0.89 -5.34 -12.37
CA ILE A 76 0.19 -5.30 -11.08
C ILE A 76 -0.12 -6.74 -10.69
N PHE A 77 0.40 -7.16 -9.53
CA PHE A 77 0.06 -8.42 -8.89
C PHE A 77 -1.04 -8.15 -7.88
N GLY A 78 -2.16 -8.84 -7.96
CA GLY A 78 -3.29 -8.63 -7.06
C GLY A 78 -3.76 -9.95 -6.45
N THR A 79 -4.11 -9.96 -5.17
CA THR A 79 -4.63 -11.13 -4.49
C THR A 79 -6.15 -11.20 -4.54
N ASP A 80 -6.67 -12.40 -4.80
CA ASP A 80 -8.04 -12.83 -4.48
C ASP A 80 -7.98 -13.74 -3.26
N LYS A 81 -8.37 -13.21 -2.09
CA LYS A 81 -8.29 -13.95 -0.81
C LYS A 81 -9.18 -15.19 -0.73
N ARG A 82 -9.78 -15.60 -1.83
CA ARG A 82 -10.59 -16.82 -1.96
C ARG A 82 -10.06 -17.81 -2.99
N LYS A 83 -9.22 -17.34 -3.95
CA LYS A 83 -8.83 -18.18 -5.08
C LYS A 83 -7.35 -18.15 -5.44
N GLY A 84 -6.63 -17.04 -5.27
CA GLY A 84 -5.24 -16.99 -5.66
C GLY A 84 -4.73 -15.62 -6.07
N ILE A 85 -3.86 -15.59 -7.06
CA ILE A 85 -3.15 -14.38 -7.49
C ILE A 85 -3.44 -14.08 -8.97
N HIS A 86 -3.71 -12.82 -9.24
CA HIS A 86 -3.91 -12.25 -10.58
C HIS A 86 -2.73 -11.38 -10.97
N VAL A 87 -2.42 -11.34 -12.26
CA VAL A 87 -1.45 -10.40 -12.82
C VAL A 87 -2.14 -9.57 -13.90
N TYR A 88 -2.00 -8.27 -13.80
CA TYR A 88 -2.59 -7.31 -14.72
C TYR A 88 -1.52 -6.42 -15.35
N ASP A 89 -1.82 -5.91 -16.56
CA ASP A 89 -1.09 -4.77 -17.09
C ASP A 89 -1.51 -3.45 -16.42
N ILE A 90 -0.80 -2.36 -16.71
CA ILE A 90 -1.12 -1.03 -16.16
C ILE A 90 -2.44 -0.43 -16.69
N TYR A 91 -3.04 -1.05 -17.69
CA TYR A 91 -4.34 -0.66 -18.26
C TYR A 91 -5.51 -1.42 -17.61
N GLY A 92 -5.20 -2.32 -16.65
CA GLY A 92 -6.18 -3.14 -15.94
C GLY A 92 -6.59 -4.43 -16.63
N ASN A 93 -5.98 -4.78 -17.76
CA ASN A 93 -6.25 -6.06 -18.42
C ASN A 93 -5.59 -7.20 -17.66
N GLU A 94 -6.36 -8.25 -17.35
CA GLU A 94 -5.83 -9.48 -16.76
C GLU A 94 -4.98 -10.23 -17.78
N LEU A 95 -3.71 -10.40 -17.45
CA LEU A 95 -2.77 -11.16 -18.26
C LEU A 95 -2.71 -12.62 -17.82
N ALA A 96 -2.80 -12.88 -16.51
CA ALA A 96 -2.67 -14.21 -15.96
C ALA A 96 -3.43 -14.34 -14.62
N PHE A 97 -3.82 -15.58 -14.30
CA PHE A 97 -4.39 -15.97 -13.02
C PHE A 97 -3.81 -17.31 -12.58
N SER A 98 -3.46 -17.42 -11.31
CA SER A 98 -3.02 -18.66 -10.70
C SER A 98 -3.88 -18.99 -9.49
N LYS A 99 -4.37 -20.24 -9.46
CA LYS A 99 -5.18 -20.75 -8.36
C LYS A 99 -4.30 -21.28 -7.24
N GLN A 100 -3.98 -20.42 -6.29
CA GLN A 100 -3.11 -20.72 -5.14
C GLN A 100 -3.88 -20.94 -3.82
N GLY A 101 -5.21 -20.82 -3.83
CA GLY A 101 -6.04 -20.88 -2.63
C GLY A 101 -6.32 -19.51 -2.04
N ALA A 102 -6.52 -19.42 -0.74
CA ALA A 102 -6.85 -18.19 -0.03
C ALA A 102 -5.58 -17.34 0.20
N THR A 103 -5.15 -16.63 -0.82
CA THR A 103 -4.03 -15.66 -0.73
C THR A 103 -4.52 -14.33 -0.16
N ASN A 104 -3.77 -13.75 0.78
CA ASN A 104 -4.19 -12.50 1.43
C ASN A 104 -3.34 -11.31 0.94
N ASN A 105 -2.11 -11.17 1.42
CA ASN A 105 -1.24 -10.07 0.99
C ASN A 105 -0.18 -10.53 -0.01
N VAL A 106 0.26 -9.60 -0.85
CA VAL A 106 1.36 -9.77 -1.80
C VAL A 106 2.34 -8.61 -1.67
N ASP A 107 3.64 -8.89 -1.74
CA ASP A 107 4.67 -7.86 -1.87
C ASP A 107 5.79 -8.36 -2.79
N LEU A 108 6.55 -7.43 -3.36
CA LEU A 108 7.64 -7.79 -4.27
C LEU A 108 8.83 -6.83 -4.17
N ARG A 109 10.00 -7.34 -4.52
CA ARG A 109 11.23 -6.54 -4.67
C ARG A 109 12.03 -7.03 -5.86
N VAL A 110 12.72 -6.10 -6.52
CA VAL A 110 13.70 -6.44 -7.56
C VAL A 110 15.08 -6.50 -6.92
N ILE A 111 15.78 -7.62 -7.11
CA ILE A 111 17.11 -7.85 -6.55
C ILE A 111 17.92 -8.60 -7.60
N ASN A 112 19.05 -8.03 -8.03
CA ASN A 112 19.99 -8.67 -8.96
C ASN A 112 19.31 -9.22 -10.23
N GLU A 113 18.49 -8.40 -10.89
CA GLU A 113 17.77 -8.74 -12.13
C GLU A 113 16.69 -9.83 -11.96
N TYR A 114 16.24 -10.08 -10.72
CA TYR A 114 15.13 -10.98 -10.42
C TYR A 114 14.03 -10.24 -9.65
N VAL A 115 12.79 -10.53 -10.00
CA VAL A 115 11.60 -10.08 -9.28
C VAL A 115 11.23 -11.16 -8.27
N HIS A 116 11.40 -10.84 -7.00
CA HIS A 116 11.04 -11.67 -5.86
C HIS A 116 9.62 -11.31 -5.44
N VAL A 117 8.70 -12.27 -5.47
CA VAL A 117 7.29 -12.09 -5.09
C VAL A 117 6.98 -12.98 -3.90
N VAL A 118 6.39 -12.41 -2.86
CA VAL A 118 5.90 -13.15 -1.69
C VAL A 118 4.40 -12.98 -1.53
N VAL A 119 3.75 -14.03 -1.10
CA VAL A 119 2.30 -14.04 -0.83
C VAL A 119 2.04 -14.78 0.48
N SER A 120 1.18 -14.25 1.34
CA SER A 120 0.66 -14.99 2.48
C SER A 120 -0.49 -15.91 2.04
N ASN A 121 -0.32 -17.21 2.18
CA ASN A 121 -1.30 -18.22 1.76
C ASN A 121 -2.00 -18.83 2.98
N ARG A 122 -3.23 -18.43 3.21
CA ARG A 122 -4.04 -18.88 4.36
C ARG A 122 -4.51 -20.31 4.22
N THR A 123 -4.72 -20.82 2.99
CA THR A 123 -5.10 -22.22 2.75
C THR A 123 -4.02 -23.20 3.20
N LEU A 124 -2.77 -22.86 2.93
CA LEU A 124 -1.62 -23.71 3.22
C LEU A 124 -0.91 -23.33 4.53
N SER A 125 -1.21 -22.19 5.13
CA SER A 125 -0.45 -21.55 6.22
C SER A 125 1.02 -21.43 5.83
N THR A 126 1.29 -20.81 4.69
CA THR A 126 2.63 -20.65 4.11
C THR A 126 2.92 -19.19 3.75
N LEU A 127 4.20 -18.88 3.73
CA LEU A 127 4.76 -17.81 2.92
C LEU A 127 5.12 -18.41 1.58
N ASP A 128 4.32 -18.13 0.55
CA ASP A 128 4.63 -18.56 -0.81
C ASP A 128 5.59 -17.56 -1.43
N TYR A 129 6.64 -18.06 -2.06
CA TYR A 129 7.75 -17.24 -2.55
C TYR A 129 8.16 -17.68 -3.95
N TRP A 130 8.10 -16.75 -4.92
CA TRP A 130 8.51 -16.95 -6.31
C TRP A 130 9.63 -15.99 -6.69
N ILE A 131 10.47 -16.45 -7.62
CA ILE A 131 11.58 -15.67 -8.17
C ILE A 131 11.48 -15.76 -9.68
N PHE A 132 11.23 -14.63 -10.33
CA PHE A 132 11.14 -14.51 -11.77
C PHE A 132 12.34 -13.74 -12.30
N PRO A 133 12.97 -14.15 -13.44
CA PRO A 133 13.87 -13.26 -14.15
C PRO A 133 13.15 -11.96 -14.52
N GLU A 134 13.75 -10.81 -14.27
CA GLU A 134 13.18 -9.51 -14.60
C GLU A 134 13.12 -9.30 -16.12
N GLU A 135 14.12 -9.83 -16.82
CA GLU A 135 14.15 -9.81 -18.28
C GLU A 135 12.94 -10.51 -18.88
N ASN A 136 12.22 -9.80 -19.76
CA ASN A 136 11.01 -10.30 -20.45
C ASN A 136 9.83 -10.67 -19.55
N LEU A 137 9.78 -10.21 -18.29
CA LEU A 137 8.73 -10.57 -17.34
C LEU A 137 7.32 -10.23 -17.85
N PHE A 138 7.13 -9.06 -18.46
CA PHE A 138 5.84 -8.69 -19.07
C PHE A 138 5.41 -9.69 -20.15
N ASN A 139 6.31 -10.03 -21.06
CA ASN A 139 6.01 -10.97 -22.14
C ASN A 139 5.76 -12.38 -21.60
N TYR A 140 6.44 -12.78 -20.52
CA TYR A 140 6.16 -14.04 -19.84
C TYR A 140 4.70 -14.12 -19.42
N PHE A 141 4.20 -13.18 -18.62
CA PHE A 141 2.80 -13.19 -18.16
C PHE A 141 1.79 -12.98 -19.28
N LYS A 142 2.14 -12.25 -20.33
CA LYS A 142 1.27 -12.00 -21.47
C LYS A 142 1.08 -13.22 -22.37
N THR A 143 2.05 -14.13 -22.42
CA THR A 143 2.06 -15.24 -23.37
C THR A 143 1.95 -16.61 -22.76
N VAL A 144 2.14 -16.74 -21.44
CA VAL A 144 2.05 -18.01 -20.73
C VAL A 144 0.63 -18.58 -20.85
N THR A 145 0.53 -19.87 -21.22
CA THR A 145 -0.74 -20.59 -21.40
C THR A 145 -1.01 -21.61 -20.29
N SER A 146 0.00 -21.94 -19.48
CA SER A 146 -0.07 -22.75 -18.28
C SER A 146 -0.19 -21.87 -17.04
N ASP A 147 -0.25 -22.47 -15.85
CA ASP A 147 -0.19 -21.71 -14.59
C ASP A 147 1.13 -20.96 -14.49
N PRO A 148 1.12 -19.60 -14.48
CA PRO A 148 2.33 -18.78 -14.47
C PRO A 148 3.14 -18.87 -13.18
N PHE A 149 2.56 -19.43 -12.13
CA PHE A 149 3.20 -19.65 -10.83
C PHE A 149 3.45 -21.15 -10.57
N SER A 150 3.56 -21.93 -11.64
CA SER A 150 3.82 -23.37 -11.60
C SER A 150 5.26 -23.71 -11.16
N GLU A 151 5.55 -25.01 -11.07
CA GLU A 151 6.86 -25.55 -10.68
C GLU A 151 8.00 -25.18 -11.64
N ASP A 152 7.71 -24.74 -12.86
CA ASP A 152 8.73 -24.28 -13.82
C ASP A 152 9.37 -22.94 -13.41
N VAL A 153 8.75 -22.22 -12.48
CA VAL A 153 9.29 -21.01 -11.86
C VAL A 153 9.90 -21.41 -10.51
N MET A 154 11.01 -20.76 -10.14
CA MET A 154 11.60 -20.97 -8.82
C MET A 154 10.60 -20.60 -7.73
N HIS A 155 10.01 -21.61 -7.10
CA HIS A 155 8.92 -21.49 -6.15
C HIS A 155 9.19 -22.23 -4.84
N HIS A 156 8.80 -21.62 -3.73
CA HIS A 156 8.93 -22.19 -2.40
C HIS A 156 7.67 -21.91 -1.57
N ASN A 157 7.07 -22.96 -1.02
CA ASN A 157 6.03 -22.87 0.01
C ASN A 157 6.71 -22.99 1.39
N LEU A 158 6.99 -21.87 2.03
CA LEU A 158 7.67 -21.82 3.32
C LEU A 158 6.63 -21.96 4.43
N LYS A 159 6.61 -23.12 5.09
CA LYS A 159 5.60 -23.45 6.10
C LYS A 159 5.74 -22.58 7.34
N ALA A 160 4.74 -21.77 7.64
CA ALA A 160 4.62 -21.05 8.90
C ALA A 160 3.94 -21.93 9.96
N ASN A 161 4.36 -21.80 11.22
CA ASN A 161 3.71 -22.51 12.33
C ASN A 161 2.62 -21.64 12.98
N MET A 162 1.85 -20.93 12.14
CA MET A 162 0.77 -20.05 12.55
C MET A 162 -0.23 -19.86 11.40
N ASN A 163 -1.43 -19.40 11.70
CA ASN A 163 -2.38 -18.94 10.69
C ASN A 163 -1.85 -17.61 10.12
N VAL A 164 -1.50 -17.61 8.84
CA VAL A 164 -0.89 -16.44 8.21
C VAL A 164 -1.92 -15.41 7.76
N TYR A 165 -1.56 -14.11 7.79
CA TYR A 165 -2.41 -13.02 7.33
C TYR A 165 -1.63 -12.02 6.46
N GLY A 166 -0.96 -11.06 7.06
CA GLY A 166 -0.22 -10.02 6.35
C GLY A 166 1.19 -10.46 5.95
N VAL A 167 1.70 -9.91 4.86
CA VAL A 167 3.11 -10.06 4.46
C VAL A 167 3.65 -8.74 3.93
N CYS A 168 4.93 -8.49 4.19
CA CYS A 168 5.69 -7.45 3.50
C CYS A 168 7.13 -7.89 3.30
N MET A 169 7.79 -7.34 2.25
CA MET A 169 9.20 -7.59 1.95
C MET A 169 10.09 -6.39 2.25
N GLY A 170 11.33 -6.68 2.61
CA GLY A 170 12.40 -5.71 2.73
C GLY A 170 13.71 -6.24 2.16
N ILE A 171 14.65 -5.32 1.90
CA ILE A 171 16.02 -5.65 1.50
C ILE A 171 16.95 -5.10 2.59
N VAL A 172 17.79 -5.97 3.16
CA VAL A 172 18.82 -5.60 4.13
C VAL A 172 20.15 -6.16 3.63
N ASP A 173 21.13 -5.30 3.46
CA ASP A 173 22.46 -5.66 2.93
C ASP A 173 22.38 -6.49 1.62
N GLY A 174 21.47 -6.09 0.72
CA GLY A 174 21.27 -6.74 -0.58
C GLY A 174 20.57 -8.10 -0.53
N LYS A 175 20.07 -8.54 0.64
CA LYS A 175 19.35 -9.81 0.82
C LYS A 175 17.87 -9.59 1.04
N PRO A 176 17.01 -10.47 0.48
CA PRO A 176 15.56 -10.40 0.67
C PRO A 176 15.14 -10.95 2.03
N TYR A 177 14.25 -10.22 2.69
CA TYR A 177 13.55 -10.63 3.90
C TYR A 177 12.06 -10.44 3.74
N ALA A 178 11.26 -11.23 4.46
CA ALA A 178 9.83 -11.05 4.56
C ALA A 178 9.37 -11.09 6.02
N ALA A 179 8.50 -10.18 6.41
CA ALA A 179 7.78 -10.24 7.66
C ALA A 179 6.38 -10.77 7.41
N LEU A 180 5.99 -11.83 8.15
CA LEU A 180 4.73 -12.53 8.04
C LEU A 180 3.98 -12.42 9.36
N THR A 181 2.72 -11.95 9.33
CA THR A 181 1.91 -11.77 10.52
C THR A 181 0.90 -12.90 10.71
N GLU A 182 0.54 -13.16 11.96
CA GLU A 182 -0.50 -14.10 12.35
C GLU A 182 -1.89 -13.47 12.20
N GLU A 183 -2.86 -14.27 11.74
CA GLU A 183 -4.29 -13.91 11.74
C GLU A 183 -4.84 -14.00 13.17
N GLU A 184 -5.47 -12.94 13.67
CA GLU A 184 -6.06 -12.86 15.02
C GLU A 184 -5.09 -13.16 16.17
N GLY A 185 -3.77 -13.08 15.91
CA GLY A 185 -2.71 -13.34 16.90
C GLY A 185 -1.75 -12.16 17.06
N ALA A 186 -0.71 -12.38 17.84
CA ALA A 186 0.32 -11.38 18.16
C ALA A 186 1.70 -11.75 17.58
N THR A 187 1.78 -12.80 16.76
CA THR A 187 3.04 -13.32 16.25
C THR A 187 3.43 -12.63 14.95
N ILE A 188 4.70 -12.25 14.85
CA ILE A 188 5.34 -11.83 13.61
C ILE A 188 6.55 -12.73 13.42
N GLN A 189 6.64 -13.39 12.25
CA GLN A 189 7.83 -14.14 11.85
C GLN A 189 8.62 -13.32 10.84
N LEU A 190 9.92 -13.15 11.09
CA LEU A 190 10.85 -12.59 10.11
C LEU A 190 11.57 -13.73 9.40
N TRP A 191 11.46 -13.77 8.08
CA TRP A 191 12.06 -14.78 7.22
C TRP A 191 13.26 -14.23 6.48
N ASP A 192 14.41 -14.90 6.56
CA ASP A 192 15.50 -14.75 5.60
C ASP A 192 15.16 -15.60 4.36
N LEU A 193 14.85 -14.94 3.25
CA LEU A 193 14.42 -15.62 2.02
C LEU A 193 15.60 -16.27 1.28
N THR A 194 16.84 -15.91 1.60
CA THR A 194 18.03 -16.56 1.04
C THR A 194 18.22 -17.93 1.67
N SER A 195 18.17 -18.01 2.99
CA SER A 195 18.28 -19.28 3.72
C SER A 195 16.95 -20.01 3.83
N LYS A 196 15.82 -19.33 3.57
CA LYS A 196 14.45 -19.83 3.70
C LYS A 196 14.12 -20.28 5.13
N GLN A 197 14.65 -19.56 6.10
CA GLN A 197 14.49 -19.83 7.54
C GLN A 197 13.90 -18.63 8.26
N VAL A 198 13.13 -18.91 9.32
CA VAL A 198 12.72 -17.88 10.28
C VAL A 198 13.96 -17.44 11.08
N ILE A 199 14.11 -16.12 11.21
CA ILE A 199 15.12 -15.53 12.07
C ILE A 199 14.53 -15.41 13.48
N ASN A 200 15.20 -16.01 14.44
CA ASN A 200 14.84 -15.94 15.87
C ASN A 200 15.52 -14.76 16.55
#